data_3569660737cc18055bb9e11d18d9bc62
#
_entry.id   3569660737cc18055bb9e11d18d9bc62
#
_cell.length_a   1.000
_cell.length_b   1.000
_cell.length_c   1.000
_cell.angle_alpha   90.00
_cell.angle_beta   90.00
_cell.angle_gamma   90.00
#
_symmetry.space_group_name_H-M   'P 1'
#
loop_
_entity.id
_entity.type
_entity.pdbx_description
1 polymer ?
#
loop_
_entity_poly.entity_id
_entity_poly.type
_entity_poly.pdbx_seq_one_letter_code
_entity_poly.pdbx_strand_id
1 'polypeptide(L)'
;GMFTTYRQGEQIFWEIPDSLLGCDMFVTTTILESAAVKKRDEDRRYGYSGDFFGPMIVCFRKEGDEVLLQVPLCDRVGVDPGKGGIHHVARQRGDFMLNEVLPVQAKTSSSVLVEVSRLLMNNPLFNLSPFGFELKMGMVESKKNRIGEIKGFPENILIRSSRSFSVEEYPVGGGNGFGDRYTTSWEIGVC
;
A
#
# COMPACT_ATOMS: atom_id res chain seq x y z
N GLY A 1 6.76 -9.33 15.55
CA GLY A 1 5.86 -8.40 14.85
C GLY A 1 4.80 -9.15 14.06
N MET A 2 3.88 -8.41 13.47
CA MET A 2 2.83 -8.96 12.60
C MET A 2 3.41 -9.91 11.53
N PHE A 3 4.37 -9.42 10.74
CA PHE A 3 5.20 -10.26 9.85
C PHE A 3 6.65 -10.12 10.26
N THR A 4 7.45 -11.18 10.04
CA THR A 4 8.91 -11.04 10.09
C THR A 4 9.38 -10.62 8.70
N THR A 5 10.16 -9.54 8.66
CA THR A 5 10.69 -9.01 7.39
C THR A 5 12.16 -9.32 7.28
N TYR A 6 12.56 -9.90 6.16
CA TYR A 6 13.94 -10.14 5.80
C TYR A 6 14.33 -9.29 4.60
N ARG A 7 15.57 -8.81 4.59
CA ARG A 7 16.12 -8.08 3.44
C ARG A 7 17.43 -8.73 2.99
N GLN A 8 17.49 -9.04 1.71
CA GLN A 8 18.69 -9.55 1.04
C GLN A 8 18.99 -8.68 -0.18
N GLY A 9 19.91 -7.73 -0.01
CA GLY A 9 20.14 -6.71 -1.05
C GLY A 9 18.90 -5.86 -1.28
N GLU A 10 18.41 -5.87 -2.50
CA GLU A 10 17.17 -5.17 -2.90
C GLU A 10 15.91 -6.03 -2.70
N GLN A 11 16.07 -7.33 -2.39
CA GLN A 11 14.95 -8.22 -2.18
C GLN A 11 14.43 -8.12 -0.75
N ILE A 12 13.10 -8.11 -0.64
CA ILE A 12 12.38 -8.06 0.63
C ILE A 12 11.46 -9.27 0.68
N PHE A 13 11.52 -9.95 1.82
CA PHE A 13 10.69 -11.12 2.06
C PHE A 13 9.86 -10.90 3.33
N TRP A 14 8.64 -11.37 3.30
CA TRP A 14 7.80 -11.48 4.47
C TRP A 14 7.58 -12.94 4.85
N GLU A 15 7.85 -13.23 6.10
CA GLU A 15 7.39 -14.44 6.73
C GLU A 15 6.02 -14.16 7.34
N ILE A 16 4.98 -14.70 6.72
CA ILE A 16 3.59 -14.52 7.10
C ILE A 16 3.16 -15.71 7.95
N PRO A 17 2.79 -15.51 9.21
CA PRO A 17 2.22 -16.57 10.03
C PRO A 17 0.92 -17.12 9.43
N ASP A 18 0.74 -18.44 9.51
CA ASP A 18 -0.48 -19.09 9.01
C ASP A 18 -1.74 -18.54 9.68
N SER A 19 -1.64 -18.07 10.93
CA SER A 19 -2.76 -17.44 11.66
C SER A 19 -3.24 -16.12 11.06
N LEU A 20 -2.42 -15.47 10.22
CA LEU A 20 -2.76 -14.23 9.55
C LEU A 20 -3.22 -14.44 8.11
N LEU A 21 -3.07 -15.66 7.58
CA LEU A 21 -3.57 -15.99 6.25
C LEU A 21 -5.10 -16.10 6.28
N GLY A 22 -5.76 -15.41 5.38
CA GLY A 22 -7.22 -15.32 5.32
C GLY A 22 -7.83 -14.25 6.23
N CYS A 23 -7.00 -13.53 7.01
CA CYS A 23 -7.47 -12.39 7.80
C CYS A 23 -7.58 -11.14 6.96
N ASP A 24 -8.56 -10.31 7.30
CA ASP A 24 -8.67 -8.97 6.75
C ASP A 24 -7.62 -8.06 7.37
N MET A 25 -6.95 -7.32 6.51
CA MET A 25 -5.95 -6.34 6.89
C MET A 25 -6.29 -5.02 6.23
N PHE A 26 -5.95 -3.91 6.86
CA PHE A 26 -6.07 -2.61 6.22
C PHE A 26 -4.70 -2.10 5.75
N VAL A 27 -4.71 -1.37 4.66
CA VAL A 27 -3.54 -0.66 4.13
C VAL A 27 -3.86 0.81 4.07
N THR A 28 -3.00 1.62 4.66
CA THR A 28 -3.06 3.07 4.59
C THR A 28 -1.77 3.63 4.02
N THR A 29 -1.86 4.77 3.36
CA THR A 29 -0.69 5.44 2.78
C THR A 29 -0.71 6.91 3.14
N THR A 30 0.43 7.42 3.61
CA THR A 30 0.62 8.83 3.93
C THR A 30 1.82 9.37 3.15
N ILE A 31 1.67 10.52 2.54
CA ILE A 31 2.79 11.25 1.93
C ILE A 31 3.57 11.93 3.04
N LEU A 32 4.83 11.55 3.24
CA LEU A 32 5.72 12.17 4.23
C LEU A 32 6.40 13.42 3.69
N GLU A 33 6.91 13.32 2.47
CA GLU A 33 7.60 14.39 1.77
C GLU A 33 7.10 14.45 0.33
N SER A 34 6.87 15.64 -0.16
CA SER A 34 6.33 15.90 -1.49
C SER A 34 7.14 16.98 -2.18
N ALA A 35 7.23 16.88 -3.50
CA ALA A 35 7.71 17.95 -4.36
C ALA A 35 6.75 19.15 -4.41
N ALA A 36 5.48 18.96 -4.09
CA ALA A 36 4.50 20.05 -4.04
C ALA A 36 4.73 20.93 -2.81
N VAL A 37 4.97 22.21 -3.04
CA VAL A 37 5.44 23.15 -2.00
C VAL A 37 4.28 23.74 -1.17
N LYS A 38 3.10 23.86 -1.74
CA LYS A 38 1.97 24.52 -1.10
C LYS A 38 0.64 23.88 -1.49
N LYS A 39 -0.12 23.51 -0.49
CA LYS A 39 -1.51 23.04 -0.67
C LYS A 39 -2.41 24.22 -1.05
N ARG A 40 -3.22 24.03 -2.09
CA ARG A 40 -4.27 24.95 -2.47
C ARG A 40 -5.59 24.48 -1.91
N ASP A 41 -6.19 25.25 -1.03
CA ASP A 41 -7.44 24.89 -0.35
C ASP A 41 -8.65 24.82 -1.29
N GLU A 42 -8.63 25.55 -2.40
CA GLU A 42 -9.76 25.72 -3.30
C GLU A 42 -9.97 24.53 -4.27
N ASP A 43 -8.91 23.79 -4.62
CA ASP A 43 -8.93 22.82 -5.72
C ASP A 43 -9.05 21.34 -5.26
N ARG A 44 -9.01 21.05 -3.96
CA ARG A 44 -9.01 19.69 -3.40
C ARG A 44 -8.03 18.72 -4.08
N ARG A 45 -6.91 19.23 -4.54
CA ARG A 45 -5.88 18.41 -5.16
C ARG A 45 -5.03 17.71 -4.10
N TYR A 46 -4.39 16.63 -4.52
CA TYR A 46 -3.55 15.80 -3.66
C TYR A 46 -2.07 15.94 -4.04
N GLY A 47 -1.22 15.28 -3.27
CA GLY A 47 0.21 15.22 -3.54
C GLY A 47 1.05 16.05 -2.59
N TYR A 48 0.49 16.48 -1.47
CA TYR A 48 1.17 17.26 -0.44
C TYR A 48 1.60 16.40 0.74
N SER A 49 2.64 16.85 1.44
CA SER A 49 3.05 16.21 2.70
C SER A 49 1.91 16.23 3.71
N GLY A 50 1.64 15.06 4.29
CA GLY A 50 0.52 14.83 5.20
C GLY A 50 -0.76 14.33 4.52
N ASP A 51 -0.84 14.31 3.20
CA ASP A 51 -1.99 13.71 2.54
C ASP A 51 -2.05 12.22 2.83
N PHE A 52 -3.27 11.74 3.10
CA PHE A 52 -3.56 10.40 3.54
C PHE A 52 -4.51 9.70 2.56
N PHE A 53 -4.24 8.43 2.27
CA PHE A 53 -5.01 7.58 1.36
C PHE A 53 -5.37 6.26 2.03
N GLY A 54 -6.59 5.83 1.84
CA GLY A 54 -7.13 4.62 2.43
C GLY A 54 -8.08 4.92 3.61
N PRO A 55 -8.41 3.92 4.46
CA PRO A 55 -7.90 2.55 4.40
C PRO A 55 -8.46 1.73 3.26
N MET A 56 -7.66 0.80 2.74
CA MET A 56 -8.11 -0.27 1.86
C MET A 56 -8.03 -1.60 2.60
N ILE A 57 -9.00 -2.47 2.39
CA ILE A 57 -8.98 -3.82 2.97
C ILE A 57 -8.31 -4.76 2.00
N VAL A 58 -7.38 -5.57 2.51
CA VAL A 58 -6.69 -6.63 1.77
C VAL A 58 -6.70 -7.92 2.56
N CYS A 59 -6.49 -9.04 1.88
CA CYS A 59 -6.37 -10.36 2.48
C CYS A 59 -5.25 -11.13 1.78
N PHE A 60 -4.36 -11.75 2.54
CA PHE A 60 -3.38 -12.71 2.03
C PHE A 60 -3.92 -14.11 2.20
N ARG A 61 -4.18 -14.81 1.11
CA ARG A 61 -4.74 -16.16 1.11
C ARG A 61 -3.76 -17.15 0.53
N LYS A 62 -3.52 -18.25 1.23
CA LYS A 62 -2.68 -19.34 0.73
C LYS A 62 -3.49 -20.30 -0.12
N GLU A 63 -2.99 -20.57 -1.33
CA GLU A 63 -3.51 -21.58 -2.23
C GLU A 63 -2.33 -22.41 -2.78
N GLY A 64 -2.21 -23.65 -2.31
CA GLY A 64 -1.09 -24.52 -2.73
C GLY A 64 0.28 -23.95 -2.37
N ASP A 65 1.08 -23.64 -3.38
CA ASP A 65 2.42 -23.06 -3.26
C ASP A 65 2.45 -21.54 -3.57
N GLU A 66 1.33 -20.89 -3.44
CA GLU A 66 1.18 -19.47 -3.69
C GLU A 66 0.45 -18.79 -2.53
N VAL A 67 0.75 -17.50 -2.34
CA VAL A 67 -0.03 -16.60 -1.50
C VAL A 67 -0.67 -15.55 -2.41
N LEU A 68 -1.97 -15.50 -2.40
CA LEU A 68 -2.76 -14.55 -3.18
C LEU A 68 -3.01 -13.31 -2.35
N LEU A 69 -2.62 -12.15 -2.85
CA LEU A 69 -3.10 -10.87 -2.33
C LEU A 69 -4.46 -10.59 -2.98
N GLN A 70 -5.48 -10.48 -2.17
CA GLN A 70 -6.85 -10.27 -2.60
C GLN A 70 -7.43 -9.00 -2.00
N VAL A 71 -8.24 -8.30 -2.79
CA VAL A 71 -9.05 -7.19 -2.32
C VAL A 71 -10.48 -7.67 -2.21
N PRO A 72 -11.08 -7.66 -1.00
CA PRO A 72 -12.48 -8.01 -0.85
C PRO A 72 -13.37 -7.04 -1.62
N LEU A 73 -14.26 -7.55 -2.44
CA LEU A 73 -15.32 -6.76 -3.05
C LEU A 73 -16.40 -6.53 -1.99
N CYS A 74 -16.33 -5.40 -1.31
CA CYS A 74 -17.33 -5.00 -0.33
C CYS A 74 -18.51 -4.35 -1.04
N ASP A 75 -19.56 -5.11 -1.28
CA ASP A 75 -20.73 -4.58 -1.97
C ASP A 75 -21.59 -3.64 -1.14
N ARG A 76 -21.55 -3.65 0.19
CA ARG A 76 -22.34 -2.73 1.01
C ARG A 76 -21.79 -2.55 2.43
N VAL A 77 -21.60 -1.32 2.81
CA VAL A 77 -21.61 -0.92 4.20
C VAL A 77 -23.08 -0.77 4.62
N GLY A 78 -23.59 -1.72 5.38
CA GLY A 78 -24.92 -1.62 5.96
C GLY A 78 -24.86 -0.81 7.25
N VAL A 79 -25.71 0.19 7.37
CA VAL A 79 -26.03 0.80 8.66
C VAL A 79 -27.21 0.06 9.25
N ASP A 80 -27.04 -0.64 10.36
CA ASP A 80 -28.16 -1.20 11.11
C ASP A 80 -28.81 -0.09 11.95
N PRO A 81 -30.04 0.34 11.62
CA PRO A 81 -30.70 1.44 12.33
C PRO A 81 -30.99 1.11 13.81
N GLY A 82 -30.93 -0.16 14.19
CA GLY A 82 -31.28 -0.63 15.54
C GLY A 82 -30.11 -0.72 16.52
N LYS A 83 -28.86 -0.64 16.04
CA LYS A 83 -27.68 -0.88 16.89
C LYS A 83 -26.65 0.25 16.89
N GLY A 84 -26.93 1.35 16.23
CA GLY A 84 -26.12 2.58 16.35
C GLY A 84 -24.64 2.45 15.94
N GLY A 85 -24.33 1.63 14.92
CA GLY A 85 -22.95 1.44 14.47
C GLY A 85 -22.85 1.02 13.01
N ILE A 86 -21.67 1.17 12.45
CA ILE A 86 -21.33 0.61 11.14
C ILE A 86 -21.12 -0.90 11.34
N HIS A 87 -22.06 -1.71 10.88
CA HIS A 87 -21.91 -3.15 10.84
C HIS A 87 -21.40 -3.59 9.48
N HIS A 88 -20.31 -4.33 9.46
CA HIS A 88 -19.90 -5.04 8.27
C HIS A 88 -20.97 -6.06 7.91
N VAL A 89 -21.65 -5.85 6.80
CA VAL A 89 -22.56 -6.87 6.25
C VAL A 89 -21.71 -8.09 5.95
N ALA A 90 -22.17 -9.26 6.42
CA ALA A 90 -21.51 -10.51 6.19
C ALA A 90 -21.18 -10.65 4.70
N ARG A 91 -19.89 -10.79 4.39
CA ARG A 91 -19.41 -11.03 3.04
C ARG A 91 -20.04 -12.31 2.52
N GLN A 92 -20.61 -12.26 1.35
CA GLN A 92 -20.83 -13.50 0.62
C GLN A 92 -19.44 -14.09 0.32
N ARG A 93 -19.22 -15.31 0.77
CA ARG A 93 -17.97 -16.03 0.56
C ARG A 93 -17.75 -16.17 -0.94
N GLY A 94 -16.78 -15.43 -1.51
CA GLY A 94 -16.44 -15.58 -2.92
C GLY A 94 -16.12 -14.30 -3.68
N ASP A 95 -16.48 -13.13 -3.15
CA ASP A 95 -16.28 -11.88 -3.88
C ASP A 95 -14.94 -11.23 -3.52
N PHE A 96 -13.88 -11.78 -4.09
CA PHE A 96 -12.53 -11.20 -3.99
C PHE A 96 -12.01 -10.89 -5.38
N MET A 97 -11.37 -9.75 -5.52
CA MET A 97 -10.56 -9.44 -6.68
C MET A 97 -9.13 -9.87 -6.41
N LEU A 98 -8.61 -10.79 -7.22
CA LEU A 98 -7.18 -11.13 -7.17
C LEU A 98 -6.38 -9.90 -7.62
N ASN A 99 -5.43 -9.51 -6.76
CA ASN A 99 -4.57 -8.36 -7.04
C ASN A 99 -3.15 -8.79 -7.43
N GLU A 100 -2.55 -9.71 -6.67
CA GLU A 100 -1.18 -10.18 -6.92
C GLU A 100 -1.04 -11.64 -6.49
N VAL A 101 -0.16 -12.37 -7.18
CA VAL A 101 0.23 -13.74 -6.83
C VAL A 101 1.67 -13.73 -6.35
N LEU A 102 1.91 -14.23 -5.15
CA LEU A 102 3.21 -14.29 -4.51
C LEU A 102 3.63 -15.76 -4.36
N PRO A 103 4.59 -16.25 -5.14
CA PRO A 103 5.10 -17.62 -5.00
C PRO A 103 5.73 -17.82 -3.62
N VAL A 104 5.39 -18.93 -2.97
CA VAL A 104 5.99 -19.31 -1.69
C VAL A 104 7.43 -19.75 -1.91
N GLN A 105 8.38 -19.08 -1.27
CA GLN A 105 9.80 -19.36 -1.36
C GLN A 105 10.25 -20.43 -0.34
N ALA A 106 9.62 -20.43 0.83
CA ALA A 106 9.87 -21.41 1.88
C ALA A 106 8.65 -21.54 2.79
N LYS A 107 8.60 -22.64 3.53
CA LYS A 107 7.53 -22.94 4.49
C LYS A 107 8.15 -23.42 5.80
N THR A 108 7.54 -23.04 6.91
CA THR A 108 7.75 -23.66 8.22
C THR A 108 6.50 -24.44 8.61
N SER A 109 6.43 -24.95 9.83
CA SER A 109 5.23 -25.59 10.36
C SER A 109 4.07 -24.62 10.62
N SER A 110 4.32 -23.29 10.63
CA SER A 110 3.34 -22.29 11.05
C SER A 110 3.43 -20.97 10.26
N SER A 111 4.23 -20.93 9.20
CA SER A 111 4.40 -19.73 8.39
C SER A 111 4.80 -20.03 6.94
N VAL A 112 4.64 -19.06 6.08
CA VAL A 112 5.13 -19.06 4.71
C VAL A 112 6.01 -17.85 4.46
N LEU A 113 7.08 -18.04 3.68
CA LEU A 113 7.98 -16.97 3.22
C LEU A 113 7.63 -16.61 1.78
N VAL A 114 7.37 -15.34 1.52
CA VAL A 114 7.09 -14.80 0.19
C VAL A 114 7.98 -13.61 -0.12
N GLU A 115 8.38 -13.46 -1.38
CA GLU A 115 9.10 -12.27 -1.84
C GLU A 115 8.09 -11.16 -2.17
N VAL A 116 8.30 -9.97 -1.59
CA VAL A 116 7.35 -8.86 -1.69
C VAL A 116 7.93 -7.58 -2.30
N SER A 117 9.16 -7.62 -2.80
CA SER A 117 9.83 -6.43 -3.35
C SER A 117 9.01 -5.80 -4.47
N ARG A 118 8.53 -6.62 -5.40
CA ARG A 118 7.71 -6.16 -6.52
C ARG A 118 6.35 -5.63 -6.04
N LEU A 119 5.73 -6.32 -5.10
CA LEU A 119 4.49 -5.88 -4.48
C LEU A 119 4.66 -4.47 -3.91
N LEU A 120 5.67 -4.28 -3.07
CA LEU A 120 5.92 -3.01 -2.41
C LEU A 120 6.33 -1.89 -3.37
N MET A 121 6.97 -2.22 -4.49
CA MET A 121 7.47 -1.21 -5.44
C MET A 121 6.47 -0.84 -6.52
N ASN A 122 5.68 -1.77 -7.00
CA ASN A 122 4.94 -1.61 -8.24
C ASN A 122 3.43 -1.77 -8.10
N ASN A 123 2.97 -2.47 -7.05
CA ASN A 123 1.54 -2.76 -6.92
C ASN A 123 0.75 -1.48 -6.61
N PRO A 124 -0.34 -1.19 -7.34
CA PRO A 124 -1.14 0.03 -7.15
C PRO A 124 -1.77 0.17 -5.76
N LEU A 125 -2.01 -0.93 -5.03
CA LEU A 125 -2.54 -0.89 -3.66
C LEU A 125 -1.56 -0.25 -2.67
N PHE A 126 -0.26 -0.44 -2.91
CA PHE A 126 0.80 0.08 -2.06
C PHE A 126 1.47 1.31 -2.67
N ASN A 127 0.95 1.81 -3.79
CA ASN A 127 1.59 2.87 -4.51
C ASN A 127 0.59 3.94 -4.90
N LEU A 128 0.90 5.15 -4.52
CA LEU A 128 0.10 6.29 -4.92
C LEU A 128 0.07 6.39 -6.45
N SER A 129 -1.14 6.46 -6.98
CA SER A 129 -1.32 6.93 -8.33
C SER A 129 -1.10 8.45 -8.34
N PRO A 130 -0.26 8.98 -9.19
CA PRO A 130 -0.07 10.43 -9.30
C PRO A 130 -1.28 11.12 -9.93
N PHE A 131 -2.33 10.39 -10.24
CA PHE A 131 -3.54 10.91 -10.84
C PHE A 131 -4.26 11.86 -9.86
N GLY A 132 -4.47 13.09 -10.28
CA GLY A 132 -5.10 14.11 -9.43
C GLY A 132 -4.13 14.89 -8.54
N PHE A 133 -2.83 14.64 -8.63
CA PHE A 133 -1.84 15.45 -7.94
C PHE A 133 -1.75 16.86 -8.53
N GLU A 134 -1.36 17.82 -7.69
CA GLU A 134 -1.11 19.19 -8.10
C GLU A 134 -0.09 19.28 -9.24
N LEU A 135 0.98 18.52 -9.12
CA LEU A 135 1.98 18.39 -10.17
C LEU A 135 1.50 17.37 -11.19
N LYS A 136 1.52 17.75 -12.46
CA LYS A 136 1.25 16.81 -13.54
C LYS A 136 2.43 15.87 -13.69
N MET A 137 2.29 14.71 -13.10
CA MET A 137 3.33 13.69 -13.09
C MET A 137 3.36 12.94 -14.41
N GLY A 138 4.55 12.71 -14.90
CA GLY A 138 4.82 11.88 -16.06
C GLY A 138 5.16 10.44 -15.67
N MET A 139 6.17 9.89 -16.31
CA MET A 139 6.55 8.50 -16.11
C MET A 139 7.25 8.25 -14.78
N VAL A 140 7.01 7.08 -14.19
CA VAL A 140 7.74 6.61 -13.01
C VAL A 140 9.19 6.30 -13.38
N GLU A 141 10.14 6.91 -12.69
CA GLU A 141 11.56 6.61 -12.81
C GLU A 141 11.95 5.46 -11.87
N SER A 142 11.56 4.24 -12.22
CA SER A 142 11.66 3.05 -11.35
C SER A 142 13.09 2.81 -10.81
N LYS A 143 14.12 3.13 -11.57
CA LYS A 143 15.53 3.00 -11.13
C LYS A 143 15.89 3.87 -9.92
N LYS A 144 15.14 4.93 -9.69
CA LYS A 144 15.33 5.86 -8.55
C LYS A 144 14.45 5.50 -7.36
N ASN A 145 13.48 4.61 -7.53
CA ASN A 145 12.62 4.18 -6.44
C ASN A 145 13.40 3.37 -5.41
N ARG A 146 13.07 3.53 -4.14
CA ARG A 146 13.72 2.81 -3.04
C ARG A 146 12.70 2.46 -1.97
N ILE A 147 12.83 1.27 -1.42
CA ILE A 147 12.18 0.90 -0.17
C ILE A 147 13.15 1.24 0.95
N GLY A 148 12.75 2.13 1.81
CA GLY A 148 13.54 2.61 2.94
C GLY A 148 13.40 1.71 4.16
N GLU A 149 13.05 2.33 5.27
CA GLU A 149 12.87 1.67 6.56
C GLU A 149 11.59 0.83 6.58
N ILE A 150 11.66 -0.36 7.17
CA ILE A 150 10.52 -1.20 7.49
C ILE A 150 10.56 -1.47 9.00
N LYS A 151 9.45 -1.16 9.68
CA LYS A 151 9.27 -1.42 11.12
C LYS A 151 8.10 -2.36 11.34
N GLY A 152 8.36 -3.50 11.95
CA GLY A 152 7.33 -4.44 12.39
C GLY A 152 6.91 -4.15 13.83
N PHE A 153 5.61 -4.10 14.06
CA PHE A 153 4.97 -4.02 15.37
C PHE A 153 4.08 -5.26 15.58
N PRO A 154 3.58 -5.53 16.77
CA PRO A 154 2.77 -6.72 17.01
C PRO A 154 1.57 -6.85 16.06
N GLU A 155 0.91 -5.76 15.74
CA GLU A 155 -0.34 -5.74 14.98
C GLU A 155 -0.24 -5.02 13.64
N ASN A 156 0.90 -4.40 13.32
CA ASN A 156 1.10 -3.69 12.06
C ASN A 156 2.54 -3.69 11.56
N ILE A 157 2.71 -3.29 10.31
CA ILE A 157 4.00 -3.02 9.66
C ILE A 157 3.95 -1.62 9.07
N LEU A 158 4.98 -0.83 9.37
CA LEU A 158 5.20 0.46 8.78
C LEU A 158 6.31 0.36 7.73
N ILE A 159 6.05 0.83 6.51
CA ILE A 159 6.99 0.77 5.41
C ILE A 159 7.17 2.16 4.82
N ARG A 160 8.40 2.64 4.75
CA ARG A 160 8.75 3.88 4.05
C ARG A 160 9.27 3.57 2.67
N SER A 161 8.77 4.27 1.67
CA SER A 161 9.29 4.19 0.31
C SER A 161 9.47 5.57 -0.28
N SER A 162 10.40 5.65 -1.22
CA SER A 162 10.67 6.86 -1.97
C SER A 162 10.47 6.57 -3.45
N ARG A 163 9.69 7.41 -4.12
CA ARG A 163 9.36 7.29 -5.52
C ARG A 163 9.76 8.54 -6.28
N SER A 164 10.23 8.34 -7.49
CA SER A 164 10.60 9.43 -8.39
C SER A 164 9.74 9.36 -9.64
N PHE A 165 9.25 10.51 -10.03
CA PHE A 165 8.46 10.69 -11.25
C PHE A 165 9.10 11.81 -12.07
N SER A 166 8.99 11.74 -13.38
CA SER A 166 9.18 12.94 -14.20
C SER A 166 8.01 13.89 -13.96
N VAL A 167 8.24 15.18 -14.03
CA VAL A 167 7.19 16.17 -13.95
C VAL A 167 7.02 16.78 -15.34
N GLU A 168 5.81 16.69 -15.89
CA GLU A 168 5.49 17.22 -17.22
C GLU A 168 5.15 18.69 -17.17
N GLU A 169 4.53 19.13 -16.08
CA GLU A 169 4.05 20.49 -15.96
C GLU A 169 4.10 20.95 -14.50
N TYR A 170 4.70 22.08 -14.25
CA TYR A 170 4.69 22.73 -12.94
C TYR A 170 3.56 23.76 -12.85
N PRO A 171 2.99 23.96 -11.66
CA PRO A 171 2.13 25.10 -11.41
C PRO A 171 2.89 26.40 -11.73
N VAL A 172 2.19 27.41 -12.23
CA VAL A 172 2.76 28.70 -12.63
C VAL A 172 3.67 29.27 -11.54
N GLY A 173 4.96 29.43 -11.85
CA GLY A 173 6.00 29.91 -10.91
C GLY A 173 7.01 28.85 -10.46
N GLY A 174 6.86 27.61 -10.86
CA GLY A 174 7.83 26.54 -10.64
C GLY A 174 8.90 26.51 -11.72
N GLY A 175 10.18 26.45 -11.32
CA GLY A 175 11.30 26.35 -12.25
C GLY A 175 11.37 25.02 -12.98
N ASN A 176 12.29 24.90 -13.95
CA ASN A 176 12.58 23.65 -14.66
C ASN A 176 13.13 22.61 -13.68
N GLY A 177 12.28 21.80 -13.11
CA GLY A 177 12.66 20.77 -12.15
C GLY A 177 12.93 19.44 -12.83
N PHE A 178 14.00 18.81 -12.43
CA PHE A 178 14.31 17.43 -12.78
C PHE A 178 13.74 16.52 -11.69
N GLY A 179 12.91 15.55 -12.08
CA GLY A 179 12.58 14.36 -11.33
C GLY A 179 12.22 14.57 -9.86
N ASP A 180 10.99 14.93 -9.58
CA ASP A 180 10.58 15.15 -8.21
C ASP A 180 10.37 13.84 -7.44
N ARG A 181 10.69 13.89 -6.17
CA ARG A 181 10.72 12.76 -5.29
C ARG A 181 9.57 12.81 -4.29
N TYR A 182 8.82 11.74 -4.22
CA TYR A 182 7.83 11.52 -3.17
C TYR A 182 8.30 10.45 -2.21
N THR A 183 8.25 10.76 -0.93
CA THR A 183 8.46 9.79 0.13
C THR A 183 7.12 9.48 0.77
N THR A 184 6.77 8.20 0.78
CA THR A 184 5.52 7.72 1.36
C THR A 184 5.78 6.78 2.51
N SER A 185 4.84 6.71 3.43
CA SER A 185 4.79 5.68 4.47
C SER A 185 3.52 4.88 4.30
N TRP A 186 3.63 3.57 4.34
CA TRP A 186 2.49 2.67 4.35
C TRP A 186 2.38 1.98 5.69
N GLU A 187 1.17 1.80 6.12
CA GLU A 187 0.86 1.01 7.30
C GLU A 187 -0.08 -0.11 6.91
N ILE A 188 0.28 -1.33 7.29
CA ILE A 188 -0.54 -2.53 7.11
C ILE A 188 -0.85 -3.03 8.51
N GLY A 189 -2.14 -3.12 8.82
CA GLY A 189 -2.62 -3.58 10.11
C GLY A 189 -3.70 -4.64 9.99
N VAL A 190 -3.91 -5.37 11.06
CA VAL A 190 -5.02 -6.35 11.17
C VAL A 190 -6.30 -5.61 11.54
N CYS A 191 -7.40 -5.95 10.88
CA CYS A 191 -8.74 -5.43 11.20
C CYS A 191 -9.37 -6.22 12.36
#